data_2fa20731cabf09776b5aff95bd65b5bf
#
_entry.id   2fa20731cabf09776b5aff95bd65b5bf
#
_cell.length_a   1.000
_cell.length_b   1.000
_cell.length_c   1.000
_cell.angle_alpha   90.00
_cell.angle_beta   90.00
_cell.angle_gamma   90.00
#
_symmetry.space_group_name_H-M   'P 1'
#
loop_
_entity.id
_entity.type
_entity.pdbx_description
1 polymer ?
#
loop_
_entity_poly.entity_id
_entity_poly.type
_entity_poly.pdbx_seq_one_letter_code
_entity_poly.pdbx_strand_id
1 'polypeptide(L)'
;MGLAVLLFVVIGLIPFFYEIWYSFTNWDGIHANYQFVGLKNYIDVLTNDPKYWHAMWFTIKFAFCVLIFSNVLGFIWAYGLSKAIPFRNVMRAGFYIPRIVGGVVLGFLWRFIITELFPVIGEATGIGWFSQSWFQTEASSFWAMVIVMTWSMAGYMMIIYVAGLTSISSDYVEAATIDGAKSSHVLRYIILPLLMPSVTQCLFLDRKSVV
;
A
#
# COMPACT_ATOMS: atom_id res chain seq x y z
N MET A 1 -25.27 20.61 5.64
CA MET A 1 -23.79 20.79 5.60
C MET A 1 -23.24 21.34 6.93
N GLY A 2 -23.88 22.22 7.66
CA GLY A 2 -23.37 22.80 8.92
C GLY A 2 -23.03 21.80 10.02
N LEU A 3 -23.89 20.79 10.28
CA LEU A 3 -23.61 19.76 11.29
C LEU A 3 -22.37 18.91 10.97
N ALA A 4 -22.16 18.54 9.71
CA ALA A 4 -20.98 17.75 9.30
C ALA A 4 -19.69 18.56 9.48
N VAL A 5 -19.70 19.85 9.14
CA VAL A 5 -18.56 20.75 9.36
C VAL A 5 -18.29 20.92 10.86
N LEU A 6 -19.32 21.11 11.66
CA LEU A 6 -19.18 21.23 13.12
C LEU A 6 -18.58 19.97 13.73
N LEU A 7 -19.07 18.79 13.36
CA LEU A 7 -18.51 17.51 13.82
C LEU A 7 -17.05 17.33 13.39
N PHE A 8 -16.71 17.69 12.15
CA PHE A 8 -15.32 17.65 11.69
C PHE A 8 -14.40 18.58 12.49
N VAL A 9 -14.87 19.80 12.78
CA VAL A 9 -14.09 20.75 13.62
C VAL A 9 -13.90 20.21 15.04
N VAL A 10 -14.98 19.73 15.67
CA VAL A 10 -14.93 19.28 17.07
C VAL A 10 -14.14 17.98 17.23
N ILE A 11 -14.33 17.01 16.33
CA ILE A 11 -13.72 15.67 16.47
C ILE A 11 -12.36 15.59 15.78
N GLY A 12 -12.14 16.37 14.73
CA GLY A 12 -10.90 16.34 13.94
C GLY A 12 -9.96 17.50 14.24
N LEU A 13 -10.42 18.74 14.04
CA LEU A 13 -9.49 19.89 14.13
C LEU A 13 -9.14 20.26 15.57
N ILE A 14 -10.07 20.24 16.50
CA ILE A 14 -9.76 20.61 17.90
C ILE A 14 -8.73 19.64 18.51
N PRO A 15 -8.90 18.30 18.47
CA PRO A 15 -7.88 17.38 18.97
C PRO A 15 -6.53 17.55 18.28
N PHE A 16 -6.50 17.79 16.96
CA PHE A 16 -5.26 18.03 16.21
C PHE A 16 -4.45 19.22 16.78
N PHE A 17 -5.11 20.32 17.08
CA PHE A 17 -4.42 21.47 17.70
C PHE A 17 -3.98 21.17 19.14
N TYR A 18 -4.76 20.41 19.91
CA TYR A 18 -4.34 19.96 21.24
C TYR A 18 -3.13 19.02 21.18
N GLU A 19 -3.06 18.10 20.20
CA GLU A 19 -1.89 17.24 19.99
C GLU A 19 -0.63 18.07 19.71
N ILE A 20 -0.74 19.08 18.84
CA ILE A 20 0.39 20.01 18.59
C ILE A 20 0.79 20.72 19.87
N TRP A 21 -0.16 21.21 20.66
CA TRP A 21 0.15 21.88 21.92
C TRP A 21 0.82 20.94 22.92
N TYR A 22 0.29 19.74 23.12
CA TYR A 22 0.86 18.75 24.03
C TYR A 22 2.24 18.29 23.61
N SER A 23 2.57 18.28 22.33
CA SER A 23 3.88 17.91 21.83
C SER A 23 5.01 18.83 22.35
N PHE A 24 4.68 20.06 22.76
CA PHE A 24 5.61 21.01 23.40
C PHE A 24 5.61 20.93 24.93
N THR A 25 4.93 19.98 25.51
CA THR A 25 4.81 19.79 26.96
C THR A 25 5.39 18.44 27.38
N ASN A 26 5.63 18.26 28.67
CA ASN A 26 6.02 16.97 29.26
C ASN A 26 4.81 16.14 29.71
N TRP A 27 3.64 16.35 29.08
CA TRP A 27 2.44 15.60 29.43
C TRP A 27 2.57 14.12 29.06
N ASP A 28 2.26 13.25 30.02
CA ASP A 28 2.33 11.79 29.88
C ASP A 28 0.99 11.13 29.50
N GLY A 29 -0.04 11.94 29.24
CA GLY A 29 -1.36 11.45 28.87
C GLY A 29 -2.27 11.08 30.05
N ILE A 30 -1.76 11.12 31.30
CA ILE A 30 -2.47 10.65 32.49
C ILE A 30 -2.60 11.75 33.54
N HIS A 31 -1.49 12.41 33.88
CA HIS A 31 -1.43 13.40 34.94
C HIS A 31 -1.86 14.79 34.45
N ALA A 32 -2.67 15.48 35.27
CA ALA A 32 -3.14 16.82 34.93
C ALA A 32 -2.04 17.90 35.00
N ASN A 33 -0.98 17.66 35.76
CA ASN A 33 0.12 18.59 35.93
C ASN A 33 1.20 18.37 34.87
N TYR A 34 1.28 19.27 33.93
CA TYR A 34 2.34 19.27 32.90
C TYR A 34 2.94 20.64 32.75
N GLN A 35 4.16 20.67 32.23
CA GLN A 35 4.92 21.90 32.02
C GLN A 35 5.29 22.06 30.55
N PHE A 36 5.41 23.29 30.11
CA PHE A 36 5.87 23.58 28.75
C PHE A 36 7.39 23.36 28.69
N VAL A 37 7.83 22.46 27.83
CA VAL A 37 9.23 22.07 27.64
C VAL A 37 9.81 22.52 26.29
N GLY A 38 9.01 23.21 25.49
CA GLY A 38 9.41 23.66 24.16
C GLY A 38 9.77 22.52 23.22
N LEU A 39 10.89 22.62 22.51
CA LEU A 39 11.33 21.63 21.53
C LEU A 39 12.08 20.43 22.13
N LYS A 40 12.15 20.32 23.47
CA LYS A 40 12.94 19.26 24.12
C LYS A 40 12.53 17.86 23.65
N ASN A 41 11.24 17.57 23.58
CA ASN A 41 10.75 16.28 23.13
C ASN A 41 11.25 15.92 21.72
N TYR A 42 11.24 16.90 20.82
CA TYR A 42 11.70 16.70 19.44
C TYR A 42 13.22 16.46 19.39
N ILE A 43 13.98 17.23 20.17
CA ILE A 43 15.42 17.06 20.25
C ILE A 43 15.76 15.68 20.82
N ASP A 44 15.11 15.28 21.91
CA ASP A 44 15.35 13.99 22.55
C ASP A 44 15.04 12.82 21.62
N VAL A 45 13.90 12.85 20.89
CA VAL A 45 13.53 11.83 19.91
C VAL A 45 14.53 11.77 18.76
N LEU A 46 14.96 12.91 18.23
CA LEU A 46 15.84 12.95 17.06
C LEU A 46 17.31 12.62 17.39
N THR A 47 17.76 12.90 18.61
CA THR A 47 19.19 12.76 18.99
C THR A 47 19.46 11.59 19.92
N ASN A 48 18.52 11.26 20.82
CA ASN A 48 18.75 10.33 21.92
C ASN A 48 17.97 9.00 21.78
N ASP A 49 17.04 8.88 20.81
CA ASP A 49 16.23 7.67 20.65
C ASP A 49 16.63 6.88 19.38
N PRO A 50 17.51 5.88 19.48
CA PRO A 50 17.86 5.02 18.36
C PRO A 50 16.68 4.17 17.86
N LYS A 51 15.67 3.89 18.71
CA LYS A 51 14.48 3.14 18.32
C LYS A 51 13.61 3.94 17.34
N TYR A 52 13.56 5.26 17.51
CA TYR A 52 12.87 6.15 16.58
C TYR A 52 13.45 6.04 15.16
N TRP A 53 14.76 6.13 15.03
CA TRP A 53 15.42 6.02 13.72
C TRP A 53 15.26 4.64 13.10
N HIS A 54 15.33 3.59 13.92
CA HIS A 54 15.06 2.23 13.45
C HIS A 54 13.62 2.09 12.92
N ALA A 55 12.63 2.55 13.67
CA ALA A 55 11.22 2.54 13.25
C ALA A 55 10.98 3.41 12.01
N MET A 56 11.61 4.57 11.92
CA MET A 56 11.53 5.46 10.76
C MET A 56 12.06 4.78 9.50
N TRP A 57 13.25 4.19 9.57
CA TRP A 57 13.83 3.46 8.45
C TRP A 57 13.04 2.22 8.05
N PHE A 58 12.50 1.51 9.04
CA PHE A 58 11.60 0.39 8.78
C PHE A 58 10.37 0.86 8.00
N THR A 59 9.72 1.92 8.46
CA THR A 59 8.52 2.48 7.82
C THR A 59 8.80 2.97 6.40
N ILE A 60 9.91 3.70 6.19
CA ILE A 60 10.30 4.18 4.85
C ILE A 60 10.55 3.02 3.89
N LYS A 61 11.31 2.00 4.32
CA LYS A 61 11.57 0.81 3.49
C LYS A 61 10.28 0.07 3.18
N PHE A 62 9.42 -0.10 4.18
CA PHE A 62 8.13 -0.79 4.03
C PHE A 62 7.23 -0.05 3.03
N ALA A 63 7.04 1.26 3.22
CA ALA A 63 6.25 2.09 2.33
C ALA A 63 6.78 2.06 0.89
N PHE A 64 8.10 2.15 0.72
CA PHE A 64 8.73 2.11 -0.60
C PHE A 64 8.55 0.76 -1.30
N CYS A 65 8.74 -0.36 -0.58
CA CYS A 65 8.52 -1.70 -1.13
C CYS A 65 7.06 -1.92 -1.52
N VAL A 66 6.12 -1.60 -0.62
CA VAL A 66 4.68 -1.75 -0.90
C VAL A 66 4.27 -0.89 -2.08
N LEU A 67 4.71 0.38 -2.13
CA LEU A 67 4.40 1.30 -3.23
C LEU A 67 4.87 0.76 -4.57
N ILE A 68 6.09 0.25 -4.67
CA ILE A 68 6.61 -0.30 -5.93
C ILE A 68 5.88 -1.60 -6.30
N PHE A 69 5.81 -2.55 -5.37
CA PHE A 69 5.27 -3.87 -5.69
C PHE A 69 3.76 -3.84 -5.95
N SER A 70 2.98 -3.04 -5.22
CA SER A 70 1.55 -2.90 -5.45
C SER A 70 1.24 -2.25 -6.81
N ASN A 71 2.01 -1.22 -7.19
CA ASN A 71 1.85 -0.56 -8.48
C ASN A 71 2.26 -1.47 -9.64
N VAL A 72 3.42 -2.14 -9.53
CA VAL A 72 3.88 -3.08 -10.57
C VAL A 72 2.90 -4.24 -10.74
N LEU A 73 2.48 -4.87 -9.63
CA LEU A 73 1.55 -5.99 -9.67
C LEU A 73 0.17 -5.56 -10.15
N GLY A 74 -0.34 -4.42 -9.68
CA GLY A 74 -1.59 -3.83 -10.12
C GLY A 74 -1.60 -3.51 -11.61
N PHE A 75 -0.51 -2.95 -12.13
CA PHE A 75 -0.34 -2.69 -13.56
C PHE A 75 -0.30 -3.99 -14.38
N ILE A 76 0.46 -5.00 -13.95
CA ILE A 76 0.54 -6.31 -14.62
C ILE A 76 -0.87 -6.93 -14.71
N TRP A 77 -1.63 -6.94 -13.62
CA TRP A 77 -2.99 -7.46 -13.61
C TRP A 77 -3.92 -6.63 -14.51
N ALA A 78 -3.84 -5.30 -14.45
CA ALA A 78 -4.65 -4.42 -15.29
C ALA A 78 -4.35 -4.63 -16.78
N TYR A 79 -3.08 -4.66 -17.16
CA TYR A 79 -2.65 -4.86 -18.54
C TYR A 79 -3.04 -6.25 -19.07
N GLY A 80 -2.87 -7.29 -18.24
CA GLY A 80 -3.33 -8.64 -18.58
C GLY A 80 -4.84 -8.70 -18.80
N LEU A 81 -5.62 -8.10 -17.88
CA LEU A 81 -7.08 -8.10 -17.90
C LEU A 81 -7.70 -7.01 -18.80
N SER A 82 -6.91 -6.16 -19.43
CA SER A 82 -7.39 -5.24 -20.48
C SER A 82 -7.65 -5.95 -21.80
N LYS A 83 -6.99 -7.08 -22.02
CA LYS A 83 -7.19 -7.91 -23.20
C LYS A 83 -8.55 -8.62 -23.14
N ALA A 84 -9.06 -9.06 -24.30
CA ALA A 84 -10.32 -9.82 -24.40
C ALA A 84 -10.16 -11.25 -23.88
N ILE A 85 -10.11 -11.40 -22.55
CA ILE A 85 -10.00 -12.70 -21.87
C ILE A 85 -11.38 -13.08 -21.33
N PRO A 86 -11.80 -14.36 -21.47
CA PRO A 86 -13.04 -14.84 -20.87
C PRO A 86 -12.98 -14.64 -19.34
N PHE A 87 -14.13 -14.37 -18.73
CA PHE A 87 -14.27 -14.14 -17.27
C PHE A 87 -13.44 -12.98 -16.67
N ARG A 88 -12.92 -12.05 -17.49
CA ARG A 88 -12.11 -10.92 -17.02
C ARG A 88 -12.74 -10.12 -15.86
N ASN A 89 -14.07 -9.95 -15.87
CA ASN A 89 -14.77 -9.20 -14.83
C ASN A 89 -14.81 -9.98 -13.49
N VAL A 90 -14.94 -11.30 -13.55
CA VAL A 90 -14.87 -12.17 -12.37
C VAL A 90 -13.46 -12.15 -11.79
N MET A 91 -12.42 -12.20 -12.63
CA MET A 91 -11.03 -12.10 -12.19
C MET A 91 -10.74 -10.74 -11.55
N ARG A 92 -11.24 -9.64 -12.14
CA ARG A 92 -11.11 -8.30 -11.54
C ARG A 92 -11.77 -8.22 -10.17
N ALA A 93 -12.98 -8.76 -10.04
CA ALA A 93 -13.68 -8.84 -8.76
C ALA A 93 -12.87 -9.66 -7.74
N GLY A 94 -12.35 -10.83 -8.14
CA GLY A 94 -11.52 -11.69 -7.29
C GLY A 94 -10.25 -11.00 -6.78
N PHE A 95 -9.52 -10.31 -7.65
CA PHE A 95 -8.31 -9.55 -7.25
C PHE A 95 -8.63 -8.33 -6.37
N TYR A 96 -9.85 -7.83 -6.39
CA TYR A 96 -10.26 -6.71 -5.54
C TYR A 96 -10.78 -7.14 -4.17
N ILE A 97 -11.21 -8.40 -3.98
CA ILE A 97 -11.73 -8.93 -2.72
C ILE A 97 -10.81 -8.62 -1.52
N PRO A 98 -9.48 -8.80 -1.60
CA PRO A 98 -8.59 -8.53 -0.46
C PRO A 98 -8.70 -7.11 0.08
N ARG A 99 -9.00 -6.14 -0.76
CA ARG A 99 -9.15 -4.72 -0.37
C ARG A 99 -10.43 -4.47 0.42
N ILE A 100 -11.48 -5.24 0.17
CA ILE A 100 -12.78 -5.08 0.84
C ILE A 100 -12.74 -5.70 2.24
N VAL A 101 -11.90 -6.73 2.43
CA VAL A 101 -11.74 -7.41 3.71
C VAL A 101 -11.09 -6.46 4.71
N GLY A 102 -11.71 -6.26 5.87
CA GLY A 102 -11.17 -5.40 6.92
C GLY A 102 -9.78 -5.84 7.37
N GLY A 103 -8.89 -4.87 7.65
CA GLY A 103 -7.48 -5.14 7.96
C GLY A 103 -7.25 -6.13 9.10
N VAL A 104 -8.09 -6.13 10.13
CA VAL A 104 -8.02 -7.08 11.25
C VAL A 104 -8.27 -8.51 10.78
N VAL A 105 -9.33 -8.73 9.99
CA VAL A 105 -9.67 -10.04 9.43
C VAL A 105 -8.58 -10.53 8.49
N LEU A 106 -8.06 -9.62 7.65
CA LEU A 106 -6.96 -9.91 6.74
C LEU A 106 -5.70 -10.33 7.51
N GLY A 107 -5.38 -9.66 8.61
CA GLY A 107 -4.25 -9.98 9.47
C GLY A 107 -4.37 -11.38 10.09
N PHE A 108 -5.54 -11.73 10.62
CA PHE A 108 -5.79 -13.08 11.17
C PHE A 108 -5.71 -14.17 10.10
N LEU A 109 -6.29 -13.93 8.93
CA LEU A 109 -6.27 -14.87 7.81
C LEU A 109 -4.82 -15.15 7.35
N TRP A 110 -4.02 -14.11 7.15
CA TRP A 110 -2.65 -14.27 6.72
C TRP A 110 -1.75 -14.86 7.81
N ARG A 111 -1.99 -14.51 9.08
CA ARG A 111 -1.31 -15.17 10.19
C ARG A 111 -1.56 -16.67 10.14
N PHE A 112 -2.81 -17.11 10.01
CA PHE A 112 -3.15 -18.53 9.87
C PHE A 112 -2.47 -19.18 8.65
N ILE A 113 -2.51 -18.54 7.50
CA ILE A 113 -1.85 -19.05 6.27
C ILE A 113 -0.35 -19.24 6.50
N ILE A 114 0.32 -18.25 7.09
CA ILE A 114 1.78 -18.26 7.26
C ILE A 114 2.20 -19.23 8.37
N THR A 115 1.45 -19.32 9.49
CA THR A 115 1.87 -20.15 10.64
C THR A 115 1.41 -21.58 10.55
N GLU A 116 0.29 -21.86 9.91
CA GLU A 116 -0.30 -23.20 9.87
C GLU A 116 -0.24 -23.84 8.49
N LEU A 117 -0.64 -23.08 7.45
CA LEU A 117 -0.77 -23.65 6.12
C LEU A 117 0.58 -23.76 5.38
N PHE A 118 1.45 -22.76 5.50
CA PHE A 118 2.76 -22.78 4.84
C PHE A 118 3.64 -23.95 5.29
N PRO A 119 3.79 -24.27 6.59
CA PRO A 119 4.54 -25.44 7.02
C PRO A 119 4.03 -26.75 6.42
N VAL A 120 2.70 -26.94 6.38
CA VAL A 120 2.10 -28.15 5.77
C VAL A 120 2.43 -28.25 4.28
N ILE A 121 2.36 -27.12 3.56
CA ILE A 121 2.77 -27.06 2.14
C ILE A 121 4.27 -27.35 2.02
N GLY A 122 5.09 -26.82 2.91
CA GLY A 122 6.53 -27.02 2.93
C GLY A 122 6.92 -28.47 3.12
N GLU A 123 6.29 -29.15 4.08
CA GLU A 123 6.48 -30.59 4.29
C GLU A 123 6.03 -31.44 3.08
N ALA A 124 4.87 -31.10 2.51
CA ALA A 124 4.33 -31.83 1.36
C ALA A 124 5.14 -31.64 0.07
N THR A 125 5.73 -30.46 -0.15
CA THR A 125 6.45 -30.10 -1.38
C THR A 125 7.95 -30.18 -1.28
N GLY A 126 8.52 -30.25 -0.06
CA GLY A 126 9.95 -30.17 0.20
C GLY A 126 10.58 -28.79 -0.04
N ILE A 127 9.76 -27.74 -0.24
CA ILE A 127 10.22 -26.37 -0.50
C ILE A 127 10.50 -25.67 0.83
N GLY A 128 11.77 -25.54 1.20
CA GLY A 128 12.20 -24.96 2.48
C GLY A 128 11.72 -23.53 2.73
N TRP A 129 11.39 -22.79 1.67
CA TRP A 129 10.81 -21.44 1.79
C TRP A 129 9.45 -21.42 2.53
N PHE A 130 8.62 -22.43 2.36
CA PHE A 130 7.37 -22.57 3.09
C PHE A 130 7.56 -23.11 4.52
N SER A 131 8.58 -23.93 4.75
CA SER A 131 8.86 -24.54 6.05
C SER A 131 9.54 -23.59 7.03
N GLN A 132 10.03 -22.43 6.57
CA GLN A 132 10.68 -21.45 7.44
C GLN A 132 9.67 -20.71 8.32
N SER A 133 10.10 -20.33 9.51
CA SER A 133 9.28 -19.51 10.41
C SER A 133 9.37 -18.03 10.01
N TRP A 134 8.30 -17.52 9.45
CA TRP A 134 8.23 -16.16 8.89
C TRP A 134 8.19 -15.04 9.94
N PHE A 135 7.84 -15.36 11.20
CA PHE A 135 7.74 -14.37 12.28
C PHE A 135 8.87 -14.45 13.31
N GLN A 136 9.94 -15.20 13.04
CA GLN A 136 11.05 -15.33 13.99
C GLN A 136 12.13 -14.26 13.81
N THR A 137 12.29 -13.71 12.63
CA THR A 137 13.29 -12.66 12.35
C THR A 137 12.63 -11.38 11.86
N GLU A 138 13.29 -10.25 12.11
CA GLU A 138 12.82 -8.95 11.60
C GLU A 138 12.70 -8.96 10.07
N ALA A 139 13.67 -9.53 9.38
CA ALA A 139 13.67 -9.58 7.93
C ALA A 139 12.53 -10.42 7.36
N SER A 140 12.25 -11.61 7.91
CA SER A 140 11.15 -12.46 7.44
C SER A 140 9.79 -11.84 7.75
N SER A 141 9.63 -11.23 8.94
CA SER A 141 8.42 -10.49 9.32
C SER A 141 8.16 -9.30 8.41
N PHE A 142 9.22 -8.56 8.06
CA PHE A 142 9.14 -7.45 7.10
C PHE A 142 8.59 -7.91 5.75
N TRP A 143 9.16 -8.98 5.17
CA TRP A 143 8.69 -9.50 3.88
C TRP A 143 7.29 -10.10 3.94
N ALA A 144 6.92 -10.76 5.05
CA ALA A 144 5.55 -11.21 5.26
C ALA A 144 4.55 -10.05 5.18
N MET A 145 4.83 -8.95 5.89
CA MET A 145 3.98 -7.75 5.85
C MET A 145 3.95 -7.10 4.46
N VAL A 146 5.10 -7.00 3.77
CA VAL A 146 5.17 -6.47 2.40
C VAL A 146 4.31 -7.29 1.44
N ILE A 147 4.37 -8.62 1.50
CA ILE A 147 3.57 -9.50 0.65
C ILE A 147 2.08 -9.29 0.89
N VAL A 148 1.65 -9.32 2.15
CA VAL A 148 0.23 -9.16 2.53
C VAL A 148 -0.31 -7.81 2.06
N MET A 149 0.44 -6.74 2.35
CA MET A 149 0.01 -5.39 2.00
C MET A 149 0.01 -5.16 0.49
N THR A 150 1.04 -5.64 -0.21
CA THR A 150 1.12 -5.59 -1.67
C THR A 150 -0.07 -6.30 -2.32
N TRP A 151 -0.40 -7.51 -1.87
CA TRP A 151 -1.53 -8.27 -2.39
C TRP A 151 -2.86 -7.53 -2.18
N SER A 152 -3.07 -6.96 -0.99
CA SER A 152 -4.27 -6.17 -0.68
C SER A 152 -4.37 -4.90 -1.52
N MET A 153 -3.26 -4.19 -1.75
CA MET A 153 -3.24 -2.92 -2.49
C MET A 153 -3.26 -3.10 -4.00
N ALA A 154 -2.60 -4.13 -4.52
CA ALA A 154 -2.49 -4.35 -5.96
C ALA A 154 -3.84 -4.48 -6.66
N GLY A 155 -4.85 -5.10 -6.02
CA GLY A 155 -6.20 -5.18 -6.56
C GLY A 155 -6.87 -3.81 -6.73
N TYR A 156 -6.64 -2.89 -5.80
CA TYR A 156 -7.13 -1.52 -5.89
C TYR A 156 -6.41 -0.73 -6.99
N MET A 157 -5.07 -0.82 -7.05
CA MET A 157 -4.27 -0.20 -8.12
C MET A 157 -4.67 -0.74 -9.50
N MET A 158 -4.94 -2.04 -9.60
CA MET A 158 -5.43 -2.66 -10.84
C MET A 158 -6.68 -1.97 -11.39
N ILE A 159 -7.67 -1.63 -10.54
CA ILE A 159 -8.90 -0.98 -11.00
C ILE A 159 -8.59 0.41 -11.57
N ILE A 160 -7.71 1.18 -10.93
CA ILE A 160 -7.30 2.50 -11.41
C ILE A 160 -6.58 2.38 -12.76
N TYR A 161 -5.67 1.42 -12.87
CA TYR A 161 -4.96 1.17 -14.13
C TYR A 161 -5.88 0.66 -15.23
N VAL A 162 -6.88 -0.17 -14.92
CA VAL A 162 -7.90 -0.59 -15.89
C VAL A 162 -8.67 0.62 -16.41
N ALA A 163 -9.10 1.52 -15.52
CA ALA A 163 -9.78 2.75 -15.93
C ALA A 163 -8.88 3.64 -16.83
N GLY A 164 -7.61 3.80 -16.45
CA GLY A 164 -6.65 4.52 -17.28
C GLY A 164 -6.40 3.87 -18.65
N LEU A 165 -6.23 2.55 -18.69
CA LEU A 165 -6.05 1.82 -19.95
C LEU A 165 -7.26 1.91 -20.87
N THR A 166 -8.48 1.90 -20.31
CA THR A 166 -9.71 2.03 -21.12
C THR A 166 -9.97 3.44 -21.62
N SER A 167 -9.32 4.46 -21.06
CA SER A 167 -9.42 5.84 -21.54
C SER A 167 -8.50 6.15 -22.72
N ILE A 168 -7.55 5.28 -23.03
CA ILE A 168 -6.64 5.43 -24.19
C ILE A 168 -7.41 4.99 -25.45
N SER A 169 -7.48 5.89 -26.47
CA SER A 169 -8.11 5.55 -27.75
C SER A 169 -7.38 4.39 -28.44
N SER A 170 -8.14 3.44 -28.98
CA SER A 170 -7.61 2.35 -29.81
C SER A 170 -6.85 2.84 -31.03
N ASP A 171 -7.20 4.02 -31.55
CA ASP A 171 -6.62 4.60 -32.77
C ASP A 171 -5.08 4.74 -32.66
N TYR A 172 -4.57 5.09 -31.46
CA TYR A 172 -3.12 5.18 -31.22
C TYR A 172 -2.43 3.83 -31.37
N VAL A 173 -3.08 2.77 -30.84
CA VAL A 173 -2.53 1.42 -30.89
C VAL A 173 -2.63 0.85 -32.31
N GLU A 174 -3.74 1.12 -32.99
CA GLU A 174 -3.98 0.68 -34.37
C GLU A 174 -3.03 1.36 -35.35
N ALA A 175 -2.85 2.68 -35.26
CA ALA A 175 -1.88 3.43 -36.08
C ALA A 175 -0.46 2.89 -35.91
N ALA A 176 -0.01 2.70 -34.69
CA ALA A 176 1.31 2.15 -34.41
C ALA A 176 1.47 0.69 -34.91
N THR A 177 0.40 -0.08 -34.93
CA THR A 177 0.41 -1.47 -35.45
C THR A 177 0.53 -1.45 -36.97
N ILE A 178 -0.14 -0.52 -37.65
CA ILE A 178 -0.03 -0.31 -39.11
C ILE A 178 1.40 0.11 -39.47
N ASP A 179 2.05 0.93 -38.65
CA ASP A 179 3.45 1.34 -38.79
C ASP A 179 4.45 0.21 -38.46
N GLY A 180 3.98 -0.99 -38.12
CA GLY A 180 4.82 -2.16 -37.82
C GLY A 180 5.43 -2.17 -36.42
N ALA A 181 4.92 -1.38 -35.48
CA ALA A 181 5.43 -1.37 -34.10
C ALA A 181 5.12 -2.71 -33.39
N LYS A 182 6.12 -3.26 -32.73
CA LYS A 182 5.94 -4.44 -31.86
C LYS A 182 5.16 -4.07 -30.59
N SER A 183 4.43 -5.01 -30.00
CA SER A 183 3.65 -4.79 -28.78
C SER A 183 4.45 -4.18 -27.62
N SER A 184 5.74 -4.49 -27.51
CA SER A 184 6.63 -3.88 -26.50
C SER A 184 6.91 -2.40 -26.78
N HIS A 185 6.99 -1.99 -28.05
CA HIS A 185 7.14 -0.58 -28.42
C HIS A 185 5.84 0.19 -28.16
N VAL A 186 4.70 -0.38 -28.53
CA VAL A 186 3.38 0.21 -28.22
C VAL A 186 3.21 0.41 -26.72
N LEU A 187 3.56 -0.61 -25.92
CA LEU A 187 3.49 -0.52 -24.46
C LEU A 187 4.38 0.62 -23.92
N ARG A 188 5.64 0.67 -24.36
CA ARG A 188 6.65 1.58 -23.80
C ARG A 188 6.47 3.04 -24.25
N TYR A 189 6.11 3.25 -25.52
CA TYR A 189 6.12 4.58 -26.12
C TYR A 189 4.73 5.20 -26.30
N ILE A 190 3.65 4.41 -26.17
CA ILE A 190 2.29 4.89 -26.30
C ILE A 190 1.51 4.69 -24.99
N ILE A 191 1.38 3.43 -24.54
CA ILE A 191 0.52 3.11 -23.40
C ILE A 191 1.07 3.70 -22.11
N LEU A 192 2.34 3.45 -21.77
CA LEU A 192 2.93 3.93 -20.52
C LEU A 192 2.94 5.46 -20.40
N PRO A 193 3.34 6.25 -21.42
CA PRO A 193 3.25 7.70 -21.33
C PRO A 193 1.81 8.22 -21.17
N LEU A 194 0.84 7.66 -21.89
CA LEU A 194 -0.57 8.07 -21.78
C LEU A 194 -1.20 7.61 -20.45
N LEU A 195 -0.64 6.61 -19.80
CA LEU A 195 -1.09 6.11 -18.51
C LEU A 195 -0.51 6.90 -17.32
N MET A 196 0.44 7.81 -17.54
CA MET A 196 1.09 8.57 -16.45
C MET A 196 0.13 9.26 -15.47
N PRO A 197 -1.03 9.82 -15.88
CA PRO A 197 -2.00 10.36 -14.93
C PRO A 197 -2.50 9.31 -13.93
N SER A 198 -2.77 8.08 -14.40
CA SER A 198 -3.20 6.96 -13.53
C SER A 198 -2.06 6.50 -12.63
N VAL A 199 -0.82 6.45 -13.12
CA VAL A 199 0.37 6.15 -12.31
C VAL A 199 0.51 7.17 -11.18
N THR A 200 0.42 8.46 -11.51
CA THR A 200 0.48 9.52 -10.51
C THR A 200 -0.62 9.38 -9.48
N GLN A 201 -1.86 9.10 -9.90
CA GLN A 201 -2.97 8.87 -8.99
C GLN A 201 -2.71 7.68 -8.06
N CYS A 202 -2.20 6.57 -8.57
CA CYS A 202 -1.84 5.39 -7.77
C CYS A 202 -0.76 5.72 -6.73
N LEU A 203 0.30 6.43 -7.12
CA LEU A 203 1.38 6.83 -6.21
C LEU A 203 0.89 7.72 -5.05
N PHE A 204 -0.04 8.64 -5.33
CA PHE A 204 -0.62 9.50 -4.28
C PHE A 204 -1.58 8.75 -3.36
N LEU A 205 -2.37 7.82 -3.89
CA LEU A 205 -3.33 7.05 -3.09
C LEU A 205 -2.64 6.01 -2.22
N ASP A 206 -1.60 5.37 -2.72
CA ASP A 206 -0.80 4.38 -1.98
C ASP A 206 -0.11 5.03 -0.77
N ARG A 207 0.41 6.24 -0.94
CA ARG A 207 1.02 7.02 0.16
C ARG A 207 0.05 7.25 1.33
N LYS A 208 -1.26 7.44 1.07
CA LYS A 208 -2.27 7.63 2.12
C LYS A 208 -2.62 6.36 2.88
N SER A 209 -2.37 5.19 2.33
CA SER A 209 -2.78 3.90 2.90
C SER A 209 -1.69 3.22 3.72
N VAL A 210 -0.45 3.70 3.64
CA VAL A 210 0.73 3.13 4.31
C VAL A 210 1.16 3.97 5.53
N VAL A 211 0.69 5.22 5.64
CA VAL A 211 0.87 6.13 6.76
C VAL A 211 -0.40 6.16 7.62
#